data_e73a60e8fac9a5b66853805b6a884cb6
#
_entry.id   e73a60e8fac9a5b66853805b6a884cb6
#
_cell.length_a   1.000
_cell.length_b   1.000
_cell.length_c   1.000
_cell.angle_alpha   90.00
_cell.angle_beta   90.00
_cell.angle_gamma   90.00
#
_symmetry.space_group_name_H-M   'P 1'
#
loop_
_entity.id
_entity.type
_entity.pdbx_description
1 polymer ?
#
loop_
_entity_poly.entity_id
_entity_poly.type
_entity_poly.pdbx_seq_one_letter_code
_entity_poly.pdbx_strand_id
1 'polypeptide(L)'
;GQLMELHGENKFKVRSYSNAAFQLGKYPHKVHDLDPSSYESIPGIGKNLVPKLEELVRSGEMTYLNQWIEKTPDGVIQMMAIKGIGPSKVRTIWEDMEIESVGELLYACNENRLVDLKGFGAKTQEQVRLVIEFMLENELKFHYASIESLVTEIKAAFKRKYPQGLISEAGEMLRRDPVINELDFVCTEDLSTVLDLEQHKIPINQSIVSPSDFERELFLKSAHTDHISKLDSLEGVDAKEIYGKNGFKIIPAEMRNGQDEYKWSEQHQEGDLVDNQDLKGCLHNHSTYSDGIHDLRKMAEHLKMNGYEYFGISDHSKTAVYAGGLRSDDILRQHLEIDELNKDLAPFKILKGIESDILSDGSLDYETDILKSFDFIVASIHSNMKMDEETANRRLLRAIENPYTSILGHPTGRLLLSRPGYPIDHRMIIDACAANNVSIELNSNPMRLDIDWTWIPYCMEKGVKISINPDAHRIEGFDHMRYGVMTARKGGLTKEMTLNALKLDSLETYFRR
;
A
#
# COMPACT_ATOMS: atom_id res chain seq x y z
N GLY A 1 5.17 15.83 -20.08
CA GLY A 1 3.93 16.62 -20.21
C GLY A 1 3.86 17.73 -19.16
N GLN A 2 4.01 17.40 -17.90
CA GLN A 2 3.91 18.34 -16.77
C GLN A 2 4.96 19.47 -16.85
N LEU A 3 6.23 19.18 -17.15
CA LEU A 3 7.26 20.21 -17.35
C LEU A 3 6.95 21.12 -18.54
N MET A 4 6.42 20.55 -19.62
CA MET A 4 5.96 21.34 -20.78
C MET A 4 4.82 22.29 -20.41
N GLU A 5 3.89 21.85 -19.56
CA GLU A 5 2.80 22.70 -19.03
C GLU A 5 3.36 23.79 -18.12
N LEU A 6 4.30 23.46 -17.24
CA LEU A 6 5.01 24.40 -16.37
C LEU A 6 5.63 25.54 -17.17
N HIS A 7 6.31 25.23 -18.28
CA HIS A 7 6.95 26.22 -19.16
C HIS A 7 5.99 26.85 -20.20
N GLY A 8 4.69 26.57 -20.11
CA GLY A 8 3.68 27.19 -20.97
C GLY A 8 3.70 26.69 -22.43
N GLU A 9 4.19 25.50 -22.68
CA GLU A 9 4.17 24.88 -24.01
C GLU A 9 2.74 24.69 -24.55
N ASN A 10 2.63 24.43 -25.85
CA ASN A 10 1.36 24.27 -26.54
C ASN A 10 0.49 23.17 -25.89
N LYS A 11 -0.73 23.53 -25.51
CA LYS A 11 -1.68 22.63 -24.80
C LYS A 11 -1.98 21.33 -25.53
N PHE A 12 -1.97 21.32 -26.87
CA PHE A 12 -2.19 20.09 -27.64
C PHE A 12 -1.00 19.14 -27.51
N LYS A 13 0.21 19.69 -27.49
CA LYS A 13 1.44 18.94 -27.30
C LYS A 13 1.48 18.35 -25.86
N VAL A 14 1.16 19.16 -24.85
CA VAL A 14 1.04 18.70 -23.45
C VAL A 14 0.04 17.54 -23.34
N ARG A 15 -1.16 17.69 -23.90
CA ARG A 15 -2.19 16.64 -23.90
C ARG A 15 -1.74 15.36 -24.58
N SER A 16 -0.97 15.45 -25.65
CA SER A 16 -0.43 14.29 -26.37
C SER A 16 0.46 13.43 -25.45
N TYR A 17 1.35 14.06 -24.65
CA TYR A 17 2.18 13.34 -23.69
C TYR A 17 1.38 12.78 -22.50
N SER A 18 0.43 13.54 -21.98
CA SER A 18 -0.43 13.09 -20.87
C SER A 18 -1.30 11.89 -21.29
N ASN A 19 -1.86 11.94 -22.51
CA ASN A 19 -2.64 10.83 -23.05
C ASN A 19 -1.76 9.60 -23.29
N ALA A 20 -0.58 9.77 -23.86
CA ALA A 20 0.37 8.67 -24.07
C ALA A 20 0.74 7.99 -22.74
N ALA A 21 1.06 8.77 -21.71
CA ALA A 21 1.37 8.24 -20.38
C ALA A 21 0.18 7.47 -19.77
N PHE A 22 -1.05 8.01 -19.91
CA PHE A 22 -2.26 7.35 -19.45
C PHE A 22 -2.51 6.01 -20.16
N GLN A 23 -2.36 5.99 -21.50
CA GLN A 23 -2.55 4.78 -22.29
C GLN A 23 -1.48 3.72 -22.01
N LEU A 24 -0.21 4.14 -21.85
CA LEU A 24 0.89 3.24 -21.45
C LEU A 24 0.65 2.64 -20.06
N GLY A 25 0.12 3.42 -19.12
CA GLY A 25 -0.23 2.93 -17.78
C GLY A 25 -1.32 1.85 -17.78
N LYS A 26 -2.21 1.87 -18.77
CA LYS A 26 -3.28 0.87 -18.98
C LYS A 26 -2.90 -0.24 -19.97
N TYR A 27 -1.72 -0.18 -20.58
CA TYR A 27 -1.34 -1.14 -21.60
C TYR A 27 -1.02 -2.50 -20.96
N PRO A 28 -1.61 -3.61 -21.45
CA PRO A 28 -1.56 -4.91 -20.77
C PRO A 28 -0.21 -5.65 -20.91
N HIS A 29 0.69 -5.14 -21.77
CA HIS A 29 1.99 -5.76 -22.03
C HIS A 29 3.13 -4.83 -21.59
N LYS A 30 4.23 -5.42 -21.15
CA LYS A 30 5.45 -4.65 -20.87
C LYS A 30 6.05 -4.15 -22.17
N VAL A 31 6.23 -2.83 -22.31
CA VAL A 31 6.66 -2.20 -23.57
C VAL A 31 8.04 -2.70 -24.01
N HIS A 32 8.93 -3.01 -23.06
CA HIS A 32 10.27 -3.51 -23.38
C HIS A 32 10.29 -4.94 -23.98
N ASP A 33 9.19 -5.69 -23.85
CA ASP A 33 9.05 -7.02 -24.45
C ASP A 33 8.53 -6.95 -25.91
N LEU A 34 8.14 -5.77 -26.37
CA LEU A 34 7.56 -5.56 -27.70
C LEU A 34 8.65 -5.20 -28.72
N ASP A 35 8.41 -5.60 -29.98
CA ASP A 35 9.21 -5.11 -31.09
C ASP A 35 8.96 -3.60 -31.29
N PRO A 36 10.00 -2.75 -31.39
CA PRO A 36 9.84 -1.31 -31.58
C PRO A 36 8.95 -0.91 -32.74
N SER A 37 8.91 -1.72 -33.83
CA SER A 37 8.03 -1.48 -34.97
C SER A 37 6.52 -1.53 -34.62
N SER A 38 6.17 -2.14 -33.48
CA SER A 38 4.80 -2.23 -32.97
C SER A 38 4.38 -1.04 -32.10
N TYR A 39 5.29 -0.17 -31.68
CA TYR A 39 4.98 0.92 -30.75
C TYR A 39 3.93 1.91 -31.28
N GLU A 40 3.89 2.14 -32.59
CA GLU A 40 2.86 3.00 -33.19
C GLU A 40 1.44 2.41 -33.06
N SER A 41 1.31 1.11 -32.85
CA SER A 41 0.02 0.45 -32.62
C SER A 41 -0.51 0.61 -31.18
N ILE A 42 0.33 1.06 -30.24
CA ILE A 42 -0.08 1.31 -28.87
C ILE A 42 -1.01 2.53 -28.83
N PRO A 43 -2.20 2.43 -28.23
CA PRO A 43 -3.11 3.56 -28.12
C PRO A 43 -2.43 4.80 -27.54
N GLY A 44 -2.61 5.95 -28.18
CA GLY A 44 -2.02 7.22 -27.73
C GLY A 44 -0.55 7.45 -28.11
N ILE A 45 0.13 6.47 -28.72
CA ILE A 45 1.50 6.61 -29.21
C ILE A 45 1.49 6.92 -30.70
N GLY A 46 1.66 8.20 -31.03
CA GLY A 46 1.79 8.64 -32.42
C GLY A 46 3.25 8.67 -32.91
N LYS A 47 3.45 8.84 -34.22
CA LYS A 47 4.76 8.85 -34.90
C LYS A 47 5.84 9.70 -34.20
N ASN A 48 5.47 10.83 -33.62
CA ASN A 48 6.40 11.72 -32.93
C ASN A 48 6.84 11.21 -31.54
N LEU A 49 6.10 10.26 -30.95
CA LEU A 49 6.41 9.67 -29.64
C LEU A 49 7.17 8.35 -29.75
N VAL A 50 7.03 7.63 -30.86
CA VAL A 50 7.72 6.35 -31.10
C VAL A 50 9.23 6.47 -30.88
N PRO A 51 9.98 7.41 -31.51
CA PRO A 51 11.45 7.51 -31.29
C PRO A 51 11.82 7.79 -29.83
N LYS A 52 10.99 8.54 -29.09
CA LYS A 52 11.24 8.85 -27.68
C LYS A 52 10.97 7.65 -26.78
N LEU A 53 9.95 6.85 -27.13
CA LEU A 53 9.66 5.61 -26.42
C LEU A 53 10.77 4.57 -26.68
N GLU A 54 11.27 4.47 -27.90
CA GLU A 54 12.43 3.63 -28.26
C GLU A 54 13.68 4.04 -27.48
N GLU A 55 13.97 5.34 -27.41
CA GLU A 55 15.07 5.87 -26.64
C GLU A 55 14.95 5.48 -25.17
N LEU A 56 13.78 5.72 -24.56
CA LEU A 56 13.49 5.43 -23.16
C LEU A 56 13.63 3.93 -22.86
N VAL A 57 13.09 3.06 -23.70
CA VAL A 57 13.16 1.60 -23.52
C VAL A 57 14.59 1.08 -23.66
N ARG A 58 15.37 1.65 -24.59
CA ARG A 58 16.75 1.22 -24.87
C ARG A 58 17.76 1.69 -23.84
N SER A 59 17.65 2.95 -23.38
CA SER A 59 18.67 3.60 -22.55
C SER A 59 18.20 3.88 -21.11
N GLY A 60 16.92 3.77 -20.82
CA GLY A 60 16.34 4.24 -19.56
C GLY A 60 16.18 5.75 -19.48
N GLU A 61 16.61 6.50 -20.49
CA GLU A 61 16.63 7.96 -20.53
C GLU A 61 15.86 8.50 -21.73
N MET A 62 15.44 9.75 -21.64
CA MET A 62 14.80 10.47 -22.74
C MET A 62 15.44 11.86 -22.86
N THR A 63 16.28 12.06 -23.87
CA THR A 63 16.99 13.33 -24.12
C THR A 63 16.05 14.53 -24.10
N TYR A 64 14.85 14.37 -24.67
CA TYR A 64 13.85 15.43 -24.70
C TYR A 64 13.31 15.79 -23.29
N LEU A 65 13.24 14.85 -22.36
CA LEU A 65 12.88 15.10 -20.96
C LEU A 65 14.03 15.83 -20.26
N ASN A 66 15.27 15.37 -20.45
CA ASN A 66 16.45 15.95 -19.81
C ASN A 66 16.62 17.44 -20.17
N GLN A 67 16.31 17.84 -21.41
CA GLN A 67 16.28 19.26 -21.83
C GLN A 67 15.29 20.13 -21.03
N TRP A 68 14.18 19.58 -20.55
CA TRP A 68 13.24 20.29 -19.70
C TRP A 68 13.69 20.31 -18.25
N ILE A 69 14.27 19.22 -17.76
CA ILE A 69 14.84 19.12 -16.40
C ILE A 69 15.97 20.15 -16.25
N GLU A 70 16.91 20.23 -17.20
CA GLU A 70 18.01 21.20 -17.17
C GLU A 70 17.58 22.68 -17.11
N LYS A 71 16.36 22.98 -17.59
CA LYS A 71 15.79 24.34 -17.59
C LYS A 71 14.98 24.66 -16.35
N THR A 72 14.76 23.69 -15.46
CA THR A 72 13.85 23.82 -14.33
C THR A 72 14.61 23.59 -13.04
N PRO A 73 14.61 24.53 -12.09
CA PRO A 73 15.24 24.30 -10.78
C PRO A 73 14.64 23.07 -10.10
N ASP A 74 15.49 22.28 -9.44
CA ASP A 74 15.06 21.02 -8.78
C ASP A 74 13.93 21.23 -7.78
N GLY A 75 13.97 22.30 -7.00
CA GLY A 75 12.90 22.61 -6.04
C GLY A 75 11.57 22.97 -6.73
N VAL A 76 11.59 23.55 -7.93
CA VAL A 76 10.38 23.80 -8.73
C VAL A 76 9.79 22.46 -9.22
N ILE A 77 10.67 21.52 -9.61
CA ILE A 77 10.24 20.16 -9.96
C ILE A 77 9.61 19.47 -8.73
N GLN A 78 10.22 19.61 -7.56
CA GLN A 78 9.68 19.08 -6.30
C GLN A 78 8.31 19.70 -5.96
N MET A 79 8.12 21.01 -6.18
CA MET A 79 6.82 21.66 -5.96
C MET A 79 5.70 21.08 -6.83
N MET A 80 5.99 20.54 -8.02
CA MET A 80 4.97 19.88 -8.85
C MET A 80 4.43 18.56 -8.25
N ALA A 81 5.14 17.97 -7.29
CA ALA A 81 4.67 16.80 -6.55
C ALA A 81 3.67 17.18 -5.44
N ILE A 82 3.54 18.46 -5.08
CA ILE A 82 2.65 18.92 -4.02
C ILE A 82 1.20 18.80 -4.48
N LYS A 83 0.45 17.95 -3.78
CA LYS A 83 -0.97 17.72 -4.08
C LYS A 83 -1.81 18.99 -3.84
N GLY A 84 -2.53 19.42 -4.87
CA GLY A 84 -3.40 20.63 -4.81
C GLY A 84 -2.83 21.83 -5.56
N ILE A 85 -1.59 21.78 -6.00
CA ILE A 85 -1.00 22.71 -6.96
C ILE A 85 -0.50 21.93 -8.17
N GLY A 86 -1.04 22.24 -9.34
CA GLY A 86 -0.60 21.68 -10.61
C GLY A 86 0.46 22.56 -11.29
N PRO A 87 1.04 22.13 -12.42
CA PRO A 87 2.11 22.83 -13.11
C PRO A 87 1.84 24.32 -13.36
N SER A 88 0.61 24.66 -13.75
CA SER A 88 0.21 26.07 -13.96
C SER A 88 0.27 26.91 -12.68
N LYS A 89 -0.10 26.35 -11.52
CA LYS A 89 -0.01 27.05 -10.23
C LYS A 89 1.44 27.14 -9.74
N VAL A 90 2.21 26.07 -9.93
CA VAL A 90 3.66 26.06 -9.62
C VAL A 90 4.38 27.12 -10.44
N ARG A 91 4.02 27.27 -11.71
CA ARG A 91 4.55 28.34 -12.57
C ARG A 91 4.28 29.72 -11.99
N THR A 92 3.04 30.01 -11.54
CA THR A 92 2.70 31.27 -10.91
C THR A 92 3.53 31.52 -9.64
N ILE A 93 3.74 30.51 -8.80
CA ILE A 93 4.60 30.59 -7.62
C ILE A 93 6.04 30.92 -8.02
N TRP A 94 6.56 30.20 -8.99
CA TRP A 94 7.94 30.36 -9.46
C TRP A 94 8.18 31.73 -10.13
N GLU A 95 7.33 32.10 -11.12
CA GLU A 95 7.52 33.33 -11.91
C GLU A 95 7.11 34.60 -11.16
N ASP A 96 6.00 34.58 -10.39
CA ASP A 96 5.44 35.79 -9.76
C ASP A 96 6.00 36.03 -8.34
N MET A 97 6.46 34.98 -7.64
CA MET A 97 7.02 35.09 -6.29
C MET A 97 8.52 34.80 -6.22
N GLU A 98 9.13 34.37 -7.33
CA GLU A 98 10.56 33.98 -7.42
C GLU A 98 10.92 32.87 -6.39
N ILE A 99 9.98 31.95 -6.11
CA ILE A 99 10.16 30.83 -5.19
C ILE A 99 10.64 29.61 -5.98
N GLU A 100 11.80 29.07 -5.62
CA GLU A 100 12.46 27.96 -6.31
C GLU A 100 12.62 26.70 -5.44
N SER A 101 12.22 26.75 -4.17
CA SER A 101 12.30 25.60 -3.27
C SER A 101 11.02 25.37 -2.46
N VAL A 102 10.83 24.09 -2.04
CA VAL A 102 9.71 23.69 -1.17
C VAL A 102 9.77 24.41 0.20
N GLY A 103 11.00 24.64 0.71
CA GLY A 103 11.22 25.35 1.98
C GLY A 103 10.79 26.82 1.90
N GLU A 104 11.15 27.53 0.80
CA GLU A 104 10.70 28.90 0.56
C GLU A 104 9.18 28.98 0.39
N LEU A 105 8.58 27.97 -0.27
CA LEU A 105 7.13 27.91 -0.41
C LEU A 105 6.44 27.70 0.95
N LEU A 106 6.99 26.84 1.83
CA LEU A 106 6.50 26.67 3.19
C LEU A 106 6.58 27.98 3.97
N TYR A 107 7.71 28.67 3.88
CA TYR A 107 7.89 29.99 4.51
C TYR A 107 6.85 30.99 4.01
N ALA A 108 6.62 31.07 2.70
CA ALA A 108 5.62 31.95 2.11
C ALA A 108 4.18 31.61 2.58
N CYS A 109 3.87 30.31 2.77
CA CYS A 109 2.60 29.90 3.36
C CYS A 109 2.44 30.38 4.80
N ASN A 110 3.50 30.27 5.62
CA ASN A 110 3.51 30.67 7.02
C ASN A 110 3.37 32.20 7.17
N GLU A 111 3.94 32.96 6.23
CA GLU A 111 3.85 34.41 6.16
C GLU A 111 2.57 34.92 5.47
N ASN A 112 1.62 34.03 5.15
CA ASN A 112 0.35 34.37 4.50
C ASN A 112 0.49 35.03 3.10
N ARG A 113 1.61 34.80 2.41
CA ARG A 113 1.91 35.46 1.13
C ARG A 113 1.23 34.79 -0.07
N LEU A 114 0.88 33.50 0.06
CA LEU A 114 0.30 32.74 -1.05
C LEU A 114 -1.15 33.15 -1.33
N VAL A 115 -1.88 33.62 -0.33
CA VAL A 115 -3.28 34.06 -0.47
C VAL A 115 -3.47 35.23 -1.42
N ASP A 116 -2.43 36.04 -1.61
CA ASP A 116 -2.48 37.22 -2.47
C ASP A 116 -2.32 36.88 -3.97
N LEU A 117 -1.90 35.65 -4.26
CA LEU A 117 -1.78 35.18 -5.65
C LEU A 117 -3.12 34.83 -6.27
N LYS A 118 -3.28 35.20 -7.54
CA LYS A 118 -4.45 34.83 -8.33
C LYS A 118 -4.63 33.30 -8.41
N GLY A 119 -5.77 32.82 -7.95
CA GLY A 119 -6.09 31.39 -7.94
C GLY A 119 -5.67 30.64 -6.68
N PHE A 120 -5.15 31.37 -5.68
CA PHE A 120 -4.92 30.88 -4.34
C PHE A 120 -5.83 31.62 -3.35
N GLY A 121 -6.32 30.90 -2.37
CA GLY A 121 -7.09 31.47 -1.25
C GLY A 121 -6.58 30.83 0.04
N ALA A 122 -7.00 31.33 1.19
CA ALA A 122 -6.56 30.85 2.50
C ALA A 122 -6.66 29.32 2.65
N LYS A 123 -7.74 28.71 2.14
CA LYS A 123 -7.90 27.25 2.15
C LYS A 123 -6.87 26.53 1.30
N THR A 124 -6.49 27.07 0.15
CA THR A 124 -5.47 26.47 -0.73
C THR A 124 -4.10 26.60 -0.09
N GLN A 125 -3.75 27.76 0.45
CA GLN A 125 -2.50 27.98 1.16
C GLN A 125 -2.35 27.01 2.33
N GLU A 126 -3.37 26.89 3.18
CA GLU A 126 -3.33 25.97 4.31
C GLU A 126 -3.15 24.51 3.87
N GLN A 127 -3.80 24.11 2.78
CA GLN A 127 -3.60 22.76 2.22
C GLN A 127 -2.18 22.54 1.70
N VAL A 128 -1.61 23.54 1.01
CA VAL A 128 -0.23 23.48 0.51
C VAL A 128 0.74 23.39 1.69
N ARG A 129 0.55 24.19 2.73
CA ARG A 129 1.36 24.18 3.95
C ARG A 129 1.38 22.78 4.58
N LEU A 130 0.20 22.21 4.84
CA LEU A 130 0.07 20.87 5.46
C LEU A 130 0.70 19.75 4.59
N VAL A 131 0.55 19.85 3.27
CA VAL A 131 1.18 18.85 2.38
C VAL A 131 2.70 18.97 2.41
N ILE A 132 3.24 20.19 2.44
CA ILE A 132 4.69 20.41 2.51
C ILE A 132 5.24 19.90 3.84
N GLU A 133 4.60 20.23 4.96
CA GLU A 133 5.00 19.73 6.28
C GLU A 133 5.05 18.21 6.30
N PHE A 134 3.99 17.57 5.79
CA PHE A 134 3.94 16.11 5.67
C PHE A 134 5.05 15.55 4.75
N MET A 135 5.36 16.20 3.63
CA MET A 135 6.45 15.79 2.74
C MET A 135 7.81 15.87 3.43
N LEU A 136 8.07 16.98 4.14
CA LEU A 136 9.34 17.17 4.87
C LEU A 136 9.51 16.20 6.03
N GLU A 137 8.42 15.90 6.75
CA GLU A 137 8.42 14.88 7.81
C GLU A 137 8.71 13.46 7.29
N ASN A 138 8.45 13.22 6.01
CA ASN A 138 8.63 11.93 5.37
C ASN A 138 9.81 11.89 4.38
N GLU A 139 10.56 12.95 4.27
CA GLU A 139 11.81 12.98 3.50
C GLU A 139 12.80 11.96 4.10
N LEU A 140 13.44 11.15 3.44
CA LEU A 140 14.31 10.06 3.94
C LEU A 140 13.58 8.89 4.62
N LYS A 141 12.27 8.76 4.44
CA LYS A 141 11.54 7.54 4.81
C LYS A 141 11.19 6.74 3.58
N PHE A 142 11.19 5.43 3.70
CA PHE A 142 11.00 4.51 2.59
C PHE A 142 9.94 3.46 2.91
N HIS A 143 9.15 3.07 1.92
CA HIS A 143 8.30 1.90 2.09
C HIS A 143 9.16 0.64 2.25
N TYR A 144 8.79 -0.26 3.14
CA TYR A 144 9.47 -1.54 3.31
C TYR A 144 9.72 -2.23 1.95
N ALA A 145 8.70 -2.31 1.10
CA ALA A 145 8.77 -2.96 -0.20
C ALA A 145 9.79 -2.33 -1.17
N SER A 146 10.06 -1.03 -1.05
CA SER A 146 11.04 -0.34 -1.92
C SER A 146 12.49 -0.62 -1.52
N ILE A 147 12.71 -1.12 -0.31
CA ILE A 147 14.05 -1.36 0.25
C ILE A 147 14.45 -2.84 0.23
N GLU A 148 13.51 -3.77 0.11
CA GLU A 148 13.79 -5.22 0.14
C GLU A 148 14.86 -5.68 -0.86
N SER A 149 14.84 -5.15 -2.09
CA SER A 149 15.85 -5.50 -3.10
C SER A 149 17.23 -5.06 -2.68
N LEU A 150 17.37 -3.84 -2.14
CA LEU A 150 18.64 -3.32 -1.65
C LEU A 150 19.19 -4.20 -0.52
N VAL A 151 18.36 -4.57 0.46
CA VAL A 151 18.77 -5.47 1.56
C VAL A 151 19.25 -6.81 1.01
N THR A 152 18.53 -7.37 0.03
CA THR A 152 18.90 -8.64 -0.62
C THR A 152 20.26 -8.52 -1.36
N GLU A 153 20.47 -7.43 -2.09
CA GLU A 153 21.72 -7.16 -2.81
C GLU A 153 22.91 -6.99 -1.86
N ILE A 154 22.73 -6.26 -0.77
CA ILE A 154 23.74 -6.07 0.29
C ILE A 154 24.14 -7.42 0.89
N LYS A 155 23.18 -8.23 1.31
CA LYS A 155 23.45 -9.56 1.88
C LYS A 155 24.12 -10.49 0.87
N ALA A 156 23.74 -10.44 -0.39
CA ALA A 156 24.38 -11.22 -1.45
C ALA A 156 25.82 -10.74 -1.72
N ALA A 157 26.09 -9.43 -1.72
CA ALA A 157 27.43 -8.87 -1.88
C ALA A 157 28.34 -9.27 -0.71
N PHE A 158 27.83 -9.17 0.51
CA PHE A 158 28.55 -9.63 1.70
C PHE A 158 28.92 -11.11 1.64
N LYS A 159 27.97 -11.97 1.32
CA LYS A 159 28.17 -13.42 1.24
C LYS A 159 29.13 -13.84 0.11
N ARG A 160 29.20 -13.08 -0.99
CA ARG A 160 30.20 -13.32 -2.05
C ARG A 160 31.62 -13.12 -1.54
N LYS A 161 31.83 -12.08 -0.70
CA LYS A 161 33.17 -11.77 -0.16
C LYS A 161 33.49 -12.62 1.08
N TYR A 162 32.52 -12.84 1.92
CA TYR A 162 32.64 -13.55 3.19
C TYR A 162 31.65 -14.76 3.25
N PRO A 163 31.95 -15.87 2.55
CA PRO A 163 31.04 -17.00 2.47
C PRO A 163 30.64 -17.58 3.84
N GLN A 164 31.54 -17.52 4.82
CA GLN A 164 31.31 -18.00 6.20
C GLN A 164 30.86 -16.88 7.17
N GLY A 165 30.98 -15.64 6.77
CA GLY A 165 30.54 -14.49 7.58
C GLY A 165 29.04 -14.52 7.80
N LEU A 166 28.57 -14.10 8.98
CA LEU A 166 27.15 -13.95 9.30
C LEU A 166 26.73 -12.51 8.99
N ILE A 167 25.54 -12.35 8.43
CA ILE A 167 24.88 -11.07 8.21
C ILE A 167 23.38 -11.23 8.28
N SER A 168 22.71 -10.33 8.98
CA SER A 168 21.26 -10.19 8.99
C SER A 168 20.90 -8.72 9.04
N GLU A 169 19.79 -8.34 8.39
CA GLU A 169 19.08 -7.12 8.70
C GLU A 169 18.63 -7.14 10.16
N ALA A 170 18.56 -5.98 10.77
CA ALA A 170 18.12 -5.76 12.13
C ALA A 170 17.08 -4.62 12.18
N GLY A 171 16.80 -4.06 13.34
CA GLY A 171 15.97 -2.88 13.49
C GLY A 171 14.60 -2.98 12.82
N GLU A 172 14.22 -1.92 12.14
CA GLU A 172 12.94 -1.76 11.46
C GLU A 172 12.69 -2.82 10.37
N MET A 173 13.74 -3.20 9.62
CA MET A 173 13.61 -4.24 8.57
C MET A 173 13.27 -5.61 9.16
N LEU A 174 13.93 -6.02 10.25
CA LEU A 174 13.64 -7.30 10.88
C LEU A 174 12.31 -7.28 11.62
N ARG A 175 11.93 -6.13 12.21
CA ARG A 175 10.59 -5.93 12.77
C ARG A 175 9.50 -5.80 11.71
N ARG A 176 9.87 -5.74 10.42
CA ARG A 176 8.91 -5.58 9.32
C ARG A 176 8.04 -4.32 9.47
N ASP A 177 8.68 -3.20 9.83
CA ASP A 177 7.99 -1.92 9.94
C ASP A 177 7.51 -1.48 8.53
N PRO A 178 6.27 -1.00 8.37
CA PRO A 178 5.76 -0.57 7.05
C PRO A 178 6.56 0.54 6.39
N VAL A 179 7.20 1.37 7.23
CA VAL A 179 8.05 2.49 6.83
C VAL A 179 9.41 2.30 7.49
N ILE A 180 10.46 2.48 6.70
CA ILE A 180 11.86 2.29 7.09
C ILE A 180 12.57 3.64 7.05
N ASN A 181 13.22 4.01 8.14
CA ASN A 181 14.00 5.24 8.25
C ASN A 181 15.51 4.99 8.06
N GLU A 182 15.98 3.82 8.47
CA GLU A 182 17.38 3.41 8.38
C GLU A 182 17.50 1.89 8.21
N LEU A 183 18.61 1.45 7.65
CA LEU A 183 18.93 0.04 7.52
C LEU A 183 20.00 -0.33 8.55
N ASP A 184 19.62 -1.15 9.52
CA ASP A 184 20.53 -1.74 10.48
C ASP A 184 20.94 -3.14 10.05
N PHE A 185 22.23 -3.44 10.14
CA PHE A 185 22.76 -4.78 9.95
C PHE A 185 23.59 -5.22 11.17
N VAL A 186 23.42 -6.47 11.55
CA VAL A 186 24.35 -7.18 12.41
C VAL A 186 25.18 -8.10 11.53
N CYS A 187 26.49 -8.04 11.65
CA CYS A 187 27.42 -8.79 10.81
C CYS A 187 28.68 -9.20 11.58
N THR A 188 29.39 -10.22 11.08
CA THR A 188 30.67 -10.66 11.67
C THR A 188 31.89 -10.06 10.99
N GLU A 189 31.70 -9.38 9.85
CA GLU A 189 32.75 -8.75 9.06
C GLU A 189 32.29 -7.35 8.64
N ASP A 190 33.25 -6.47 8.34
CA ASP A 190 32.97 -5.08 8.00
C ASP A 190 32.25 -4.93 6.64
N LEU A 191 31.01 -4.45 6.67
CA LEU A 191 30.16 -4.24 5.50
C LEU A 191 30.71 -3.15 4.57
N SER A 192 31.40 -2.13 5.11
CA SER A 192 32.01 -1.05 4.32
C SER A 192 33.03 -1.56 3.32
N THR A 193 33.55 -2.77 3.51
CA THR A 193 34.49 -3.40 2.60
C THR A 193 33.85 -3.96 1.33
N VAL A 194 32.51 -4.08 1.29
CA VAL A 194 31.77 -4.67 0.15
C VAL A 194 30.88 -3.67 -0.56
N LEU A 195 30.52 -2.57 0.10
CA LEU A 195 29.74 -1.49 -0.50
C LEU A 195 30.09 -0.15 0.16
N ASP A 196 29.88 0.91 -0.58
CA ASP A 196 29.98 2.28 -0.05
C ASP A 196 28.66 2.63 0.67
N LEU A 197 28.70 2.67 2.00
CA LEU A 197 27.52 2.90 2.84
C LEU A 197 26.93 4.31 2.65
N GLU A 198 27.75 5.28 2.21
CA GLU A 198 27.34 6.68 2.06
C GLU A 198 26.67 6.98 0.70
N GLN A 199 26.78 6.10 -0.27
CA GLN A 199 26.16 6.30 -1.60
C GLN A 199 24.66 6.10 -1.65
N HIS A 200 24.07 5.55 -0.58
CA HIS A 200 22.64 5.27 -0.52
C HIS A 200 21.87 6.43 0.12
N LYS A 201 20.67 6.71 -0.41
CA LYS A 201 19.78 7.74 0.18
C LYS A 201 19.32 7.39 1.58
N ILE A 202 19.16 6.08 1.86
CA ILE A 202 18.78 5.58 3.18
C ILE A 202 20.06 5.39 4.02
N PRO A 203 20.10 5.84 5.27
CA PRO A 203 21.21 5.57 6.19
C PRO A 203 21.41 4.06 6.39
N ILE A 204 22.67 3.60 6.33
CA ILE A 204 23.01 2.19 6.54
C ILE A 204 23.98 2.08 7.72
N ASN A 205 23.55 1.39 8.76
CA ASN A 205 24.34 1.16 9.99
C ASN A 205 24.76 -0.30 10.08
N GLN A 206 25.87 -0.55 10.77
CA GLN A 206 26.35 -1.90 11.05
C GLN A 206 26.79 -2.08 12.49
N SER A 207 26.52 -3.25 13.06
CA SER A 207 27.10 -3.76 14.30
C SER A 207 27.98 -4.95 13.98
N ILE A 208 29.29 -4.81 14.13
CA ILE A 208 30.26 -5.88 13.88
C ILE A 208 30.49 -6.62 15.18
N VAL A 209 30.21 -7.92 15.20
CA VAL A 209 30.28 -8.76 16.40
C VAL A 209 30.97 -10.09 16.14
N SER A 210 31.36 -10.78 17.21
CA SER A 210 31.85 -12.16 17.09
C SER A 210 30.69 -13.11 16.68
N PRO A 211 30.97 -14.25 16.05
CA PRO A 211 29.93 -15.24 15.75
C PRO A 211 29.16 -15.73 16.97
N SER A 212 29.78 -15.75 18.16
CA SER A 212 29.14 -16.14 19.41
C SER A 212 28.13 -15.10 19.94
N ASP A 213 28.31 -13.84 19.59
CA ASP A 213 27.45 -12.74 20.06
C ASP A 213 26.38 -12.36 19.03
N PHE A 214 26.43 -12.95 17.83
CA PHE A 214 25.60 -12.55 16.69
C PHE A 214 24.09 -12.58 16.99
N GLU A 215 23.58 -13.70 17.49
CA GLU A 215 22.14 -13.85 17.77
C GLU A 215 21.66 -12.95 18.89
N ARG A 216 22.50 -12.75 19.91
CA ARG A 216 22.21 -11.82 21.01
C ARG A 216 22.14 -10.38 20.52
N GLU A 217 23.12 -9.94 19.74
CA GLU A 217 23.14 -8.58 19.20
C GLU A 217 21.96 -8.38 18.24
N LEU A 218 21.65 -9.37 17.41
CA LEU A 218 20.52 -9.33 16.50
C LEU A 218 19.20 -9.13 17.26
N PHE A 219 19.03 -9.83 18.39
CA PHE A 219 17.86 -9.62 19.27
C PHE A 219 17.82 -8.18 19.80
N LEU A 220 18.92 -7.69 20.37
CA LEU A 220 19.00 -6.36 20.99
C LEU A 220 18.79 -5.23 19.99
N LYS A 221 19.37 -5.35 18.79
CA LYS A 221 19.23 -4.35 17.73
C LYS A 221 17.86 -4.37 17.04
N SER A 222 17.16 -5.49 17.11
CA SER A 222 15.87 -5.63 16.42
C SER A 222 14.67 -5.33 17.30
N ALA A 223 14.76 -5.54 18.62
CA ALA A 223 13.66 -5.25 19.52
C ALA A 223 13.55 -3.74 19.81
N HIS A 224 12.32 -3.24 19.84
CA HIS A 224 12.06 -1.86 20.24
C HIS A 224 12.47 -1.63 21.71
N THR A 225 12.88 -0.43 22.06
CA THR A 225 13.28 -0.07 23.43
C THR A 225 12.19 -0.40 24.45
N ASP A 226 10.92 -0.13 24.13
CA ASP A 226 9.78 -0.43 25.01
C ASP A 226 9.57 -1.94 25.21
N HIS A 227 9.91 -2.75 24.18
CA HIS A 227 9.92 -4.20 24.33
C HIS A 227 11.00 -4.66 25.31
N ILE A 228 12.24 -4.19 25.10
CA ILE A 228 13.39 -4.54 25.94
C ILE A 228 13.17 -4.09 27.39
N SER A 229 12.57 -2.92 27.62
CA SER A 229 12.33 -2.36 28.96
C SER A 229 11.44 -3.22 29.86
N LYS A 230 10.71 -4.18 29.29
CA LYS A 230 9.86 -5.13 30.03
C LYS A 230 10.60 -6.40 30.45
N LEU A 231 11.87 -6.55 30.10
CA LEU A 231 12.71 -7.68 30.45
C LEU A 231 13.59 -7.31 31.65
N ASP A 232 13.56 -8.13 32.71
CA ASP A 232 14.39 -7.94 33.91
C ASP A 232 15.86 -8.28 33.66
N SER A 233 16.14 -9.18 32.72
CA SER A 233 17.49 -9.62 32.37
C SER A 233 17.66 -9.70 30.82
N LEU A 234 18.78 -9.19 30.33
CA LEU A 234 19.21 -9.33 28.95
C LEU A 234 20.37 -10.33 28.79
N GLU A 235 20.60 -11.14 29.81
CA GLU A 235 21.61 -12.21 29.74
C GLU A 235 21.10 -13.37 28.92
N GLY A 236 21.89 -13.84 27.97
CA GLY A 236 21.61 -14.97 27.08
C GLY A 236 22.38 -14.85 25.77
N VAL A 237 22.56 -15.94 25.09
CA VAL A 237 23.26 -15.98 23.78
C VAL A 237 22.32 -15.74 22.60
N ASP A 238 21.02 -15.90 22.84
CA ASP A 238 19.97 -15.69 21.83
C ASP A 238 18.64 -15.25 22.47
N ALA A 239 17.66 -14.96 21.65
CA ALA A 239 16.31 -14.57 22.09
C ALA A 239 15.67 -15.63 22.99
N LYS A 240 15.89 -16.92 22.71
CA LYS A 240 15.27 -18.03 23.45
C LYS A 240 15.75 -18.06 24.91
N GLU A 241 17.05 -17.90 25.12
CA GLU A 241 17.62 -17.85 26.49
C GLU A 241 17.18 -16.56 27.22
N ILE A 242 17.18 -15.42 26.51
CA ILE A 242 16.76 -14.15 27.11
C ILE A 242 15.31 -14.25 27.57
N TYR A 243 14.38 -14.68 26.72
CA TYR A 243 12.98 -14.86 27.11
C TYR A 243 12.81 -15.90 28.22
N GLY A 244 13.53 -17.03 28.11
CA GLY A 244 13.47 -18.10 29.11
C GLY A 244 13.88 -17.62 30.53
N LYS A 245 14.92 -16.77 30.65
CA LYS A 245 15.34 -16.19 31.90
C LYS A 245 14.32 -15.19 32.50
N ASN A 246 13.50 -14.61 31.67
CA ASN A 246 12.44 -13.68 32.06
C ASN A 246 11.06 -14.38 32.19
N GLY A 247 10.98 -15.69 32.02
CA GLY A 247 9.72 -16.43 32.12
C GLY A 247 8.73 -16.25 30.98
N PHE A 248 9.17 -15.72 29.86
CA PHE A 248 8.33 -15.50 28.67
C PHE A 248 8.53 -16.58 27.62
N LYS A 249 7.50 -16.80 26.79
CA LYS A 249 7.63 -17.53 25.53
C LYS A 249 8.37 -16.65 24.50
N ILE A 250 8.93 -17.28 23.47
CA ILE A 250 9.57 -16.56 22.36
C ILE A 250 8.51 -15.70 21.66
N ILE A 251 8.81 -14.41 21.49
CA ILE A 251 8.03 -13.47 20.72
C ILE A 251 8.73 -13.26 19.37
N PRO A 252 8.03 -13.46 18.23
CA PRO A 252 8.59 -13.23 16.90
C PRO A 252 9.17 -11.83 16.73
N ALA A 253 10.21 -11.71 15.89
CA ALA A 253 10.93 -10.44 15.74
C ALA A 253 10.02 -9.30 15.27
N GLU A 254 9.09 -9.59 14.34
CA GLU A 254 8.11 -8.63 13.82
C GLU A 254 7.17 -8.07 14.87
N MET A 255 6.98 -8.76 15.99
CA MET A 255 6.09 -8.34 17.08
C MET A 255 6.79 -7.58 18.22
N ARG A 256 8.12 -7.47 18.23
CA ARG A 256 8.90 -6.85 19.33
C ARG A 256 8.82 -5.32 19.32
N ASN A 257 7.60 -4.78 19.43
CA ASN A 257 7.28 -3.35 19.29
C ASN A 257 6.99 -2.63 20.62
N GLY A 258 6.95 -3.36 21.75
CA GLY A 258 6.66 -2.78 23.07
C GLY A 258 5.18 -2.51 23.34
N GLN A 259 4.27 -3.10 22.56
CA GLN A 259 2.83 -2.96 22.74
C GLN A 259 2.22 -4.15 23.53
N ASP A 260 1.36 -4.91 22.89
CA ASP A 260 0.58 -6.01 23.50
C ASP A 260 1.20 -7.40 23.29
N GLU A 261 2.40 -7.50 22.70
CA GLU A 261 3.02 -8.76 22.33
C GLU A 261 3.30 -9.71 23.49
N TYR A 262 3.56 -9.18 24.68
CA TYR A 262 3.73 -10.01 25.90
C TYR A 262 2.41 -10.66 26.30
N LYS A 263 1.32 -9.87 26.34
CA LYS A 263 -0.05 -10.36 26.60
C LYS A 263 -0.47 -11.39 25.54
N TRP A 264 -0.15 -11.09 24.27
CA TRP A 264 -0.40 -12.02 23.17
C TRP A 264 0.32 -13.37 23.40
N SER A 265 1.58 -13.36 23.83
CA SER A 265 2.38 -14.56 24.05
C SER A 265 1.89 -15.44 25.20
N GLU A 266 1.10 -14.92 26.13
CA GLU A 266 0.46 -15.73 27.18
C GLU A 266 -0.53 -16.74 26.59
N GLN A 267 -1.29 -16.33 25.57
CA GLN A 267 -2.39 -17.11 24.99
C GLN A 267 -2.00 -17.82 23.68
N HIS A 268 -1.02 -17.29 22.95
CA HIS A 268 -0.63 -17.71 21.61
C HIS A 268 0.85 -18.10 21.53
N GLN A 269 1.22 -18.65 20.39
CA GLN A 269 2.58 -18.97 19.99
C GLN A 269 2.79 -18.65 18.51
N GLU A 270 4.03 -18.62 18.04
CA GLU A 270 4.37 -18.25 16.66
C GLU A 270 3.58 -19.04 15.59
N GLY A 271 3.33 -20.35 15.84
CA GLY A 271 2.57 -21.20 14.93
C GLY A 271 1.08 -20.86 14.78
N ASP A 272 0.55 -20.00 15.63
CA ASP A 272 -0.84 -19.50 15.55
C ASP A 272 -0.96 -18.29 14.62
N LEU A 273 0.15 -17.60 14.35
CA LEU A 273 0.18 -16.47 13.44
C LEU A 273 -0.19 -16.91 12.01
N VAL A 274 -0.91 -16.04 11.31
CA VAL A 274 -1.20 -16.24 9.89
C VAL A 274 0.09 -16.27 9.06
N ASP A 275 0.11 -17.17 8.04
CA ASP A 275 1.18 -17.25 7.05
C ASP A 275 0.58 -17.19 5.63
N ASN A 276 1.42 -16.94 4.62
CA ASN A 276 0.98 -16.87 3.22
C ASN A 276 0.28 -18.16 2.75
N GLN A 277 0.73 -19.33 3.20
CA GLN A 277 0.15 -20.63 2.88
C GLN A 277 -1.22 -20.88 3.54
N ASP A 278 -1.58 -20.12 4.57
CA ASP A 278 -2.89 -20.22 5.21
C ASP A 278 -3.99 -19.58 4.38
N LEU A 279 -3.64 -18.59 3.53
CA LEU A 279 -4.60 -17.87 2.70
C LEU A 279 -5.19 -18.78 1.62
N LYS A 280 -6.52 -18.81 1.53
CA LYS A 280 -7.30 -19.62 0.58
C LYS A 280 -7.81 -18.82 -0.62
N GLY A 281 -7.81 -17.51 -0.52
CA GLY A 281 -8.21 -16.60 -1.58
C GLY A 281 -7.99 -15.13 -1.20
N CYS A 282 -8.45 -14.24 -2.05
CA CYS A 282 -8.49 -12.79 -1.81
C CYS A 282 -9.84 -12.23 -2.24
N LEU A 283 -10.25 -11.12 -1.63
CA LEU A 283 -11.64 -10.63 -1.69
C LEU A 283 -11.77 -9.16 -2.13
N HIS A 284 -10.67 -8.50 -2.55
CA HIS A 284 -10.68 -7.15 -3.04
C HIS A 284 -9.76 -7.03 -4.26
N ASN A 285 -10.36 -6.95 -5.45
CA ASN A 285 -9.66 -6.96 -6.71
C ASN A 285 -10.50 -6.36 -7.84
N HIS A 286 -9.86 -5.81 -8.86
CA HIS A 286 -10.46 -5.10 -9.97
C HIS A 286 -10.11 -5.71 -11.31
N SER A 287 -11.12 -5.92 -12.15
CA SER A 287 -10.98 -6.46 -13.51
C SER A 287 -11.15 -5.39 -14.59
N THR A 288 -11.12 -5.81 -15.85
CA THR A 288 -11.46 -4.94 -16.99
C THR A 288 -12.93 -4.48 -17.01
N TYR A 289 -13.75 -4.94 -16.08
CA TYR A 289 -15.10 -4.38 -15.89
C TYR A 289 -15.06 -2.97 -15.30
N SER A 290 -14.08 -2.66 -14.45
CA SER A 290 -13.81 -1.30 -13.97
C SER A 290 -12.45 -0.80 -14.48
N ASP A 291 -11.45 -0.64 -13.66
CA ASP A 291 -10.14 -0.07 -14.02
C ASP A 291 -8.98 -1.05 -13.92
N GLY A 292 -9.27 -2.32 -13.67
CA GLY A 292 -8.28 -3.39 -13.76
C GLY A 292 -7.79 -3.60 -15.20
N ILE A 293 -6.60 -4.18 -15.34
CA ILE A 293 -5.93 -4.41 -16.64
C ILE A 293 -6.28 -5.77 -17.24
N HIS A 294 -6.62 -6.75 -16.39
CA HIS A 294 -6.87 -8.12 -16.81
C HIS A 294 -8.34 -8.50 -16.65
N ASP A 295 -8.80 -9.40 -17.54
CA ASP A 295 -10.13 -9.97 -17.47
C ASP A 295 -10.26 -10.98 -16.31
N LEU A 296 -11.50 -11.32 -15.97
CA LEU A 296 -11.83 -12.25 -14.87
C LEU A 296 -11.17 -13.61 -15.04
N ARG A 297 -11.16 -14.15 -16.27
CA ARG A 297 -10.57 -15.49 -16.55
C ARG A 297 -9.08 -15.49 -16.22
N LYS A 298 -8.35 -14.51 -16.74
CA LYS A 298 -6.89 -14.43 -16.54
C LYS A 298 -6.53 -14.26 -15.07
N MET A 299 -7.27 -13.44 -14.31
CA MET A 299 -7.07 -13.25 -12.87
C MET A 299 -7.36 -14.55 -12.10
N ALA A 300 -8.48 -15.20 -12.39
CA ALA A 300 -8.89 -16.44 -11.73
C ALA A 300 -7.92 -17.59 -12.02
N GLU A 301 -7.48 -17.76 -13.27
CA GLU A 301 -6.52 -18.79 -13.66
C GLU A 301 -5.16 -18.58 -12.96
N HIS A 302 -4.71 -17.32 -12.86
CA HIS A 302 -3.49 -16.97 -12.13
C HIS A 302 -3.56 -17.41 -10.67
N LEU A 303 -4.64 -17.06 -9.95
CA LEU A 303 -4.82 -17.43 -8.54
C LEU A 303 -4.99 -18.94 -8.37
N LYS A 304 -5.74 -19.62 -9.25
CA LYS A 304 -5.87 -21.06 -9.24
C LYS A 304 -4.52 -21.78 -9.41
N MET A 305 -3.65 -21.29 -10.32
CA MET A 305 -2.30 -21.83 -10.51
C MET A 305 -1.42 -21.62 -9.29
N ASN A 306 -1.64 -20.56 -8.52
CA ASN A 306 -0.93 -20.28 -7.28
C ASN A 306 -1.51 -21.00 -6.04
N GLY A 307 -2.48 -21.91 -6.24
CA GLY A 307 -2.99 -22.79 -5.19
C GLY A 307 -4.10 -22.19 -4.32
N TYR A 308 -4.70 -21.07 -4.71
CA TYR A 308 -5.87 -20.52 -4.04
C TYR A 308 -7.13 -21.34 -4.36
N GLU A 309 -8.09 -21.33 -3.44
CA GLU A 309 -9.37 -22.05 -3.57
C GLU A 309 -10.47 -21.18 -4.19
N TYR A 310 -10.38 -19.85 -4.01
CA TYR A 310 -11.36 -18.89 -4.49
C TYR A 310 -10.75 -17.53 -4.82
N PHE A 311 -11.52 -16.77 -5.56
CA PHE A 311 -11.25 -15.39 -5.96
C PHE A 311 -12.50 -14.54 -5.80
N GLY A 312 -12.47 -13.49 -5.00
CA GLY A 312 -13.54 -12.50 -4.91
C GLY A 312 -13.23 -11.33 -5.82
N ILE A 313 -14.08 -11.11 -6.85
CA ILE A 313 -14.03 -9.88 -7.62
C ILE A 313 -14.78 -8.78 -6.88
N SER A 314 -14.29 -7.55 -6.95
CA SER A 314 -14.90 -6.39 -6.29
C SER A 314 -14.67 -5.12 -7.10
N ASP A 315 -15.03 -5.14 -8.37
CA ASP A 315 -14.94 -3.97 -9.25
C ASP A 315 -15.66 -2.76 -8.63
N HIS A 316 -15.25 -1.55 -8.99
CA HIS A 316 -15.81 -0.31 -8.47
C HIS A 316 -17.30 -0.13 -8.79
N SER A 317 -18.05 0.46 -7.85
CA SER A 317 -19.45 0.78 -8.03
C SER A 317 -19.68 2.04 -8.87
N LYS A 318 -20.92 2.27 -9.28
CA LYS A 318 -21.33 3.25 -10.32
C LYS A 318 -20.88 4.69 -10.08
N THR A 319 -20.71 5.13 -8.83
CA THR A 319 -20.28 6.50 -8.52
C THR A 319 -18.78 6.73 -8.74
N ALA A 320 -17.98 5.67 -8.80
CA ALA A 320 -16.57 5.72 -9.18
C ALA A 320 -16.40 5.89 -10.71
N VAL A 321 -16.96 6.94 -11.28
CA VAL A 321 -16.95 7.21 -12.73
C VAL A 321 -15.52 7.30 -13.28
N TYR A 322 -14.58 7.79 -12.50
CA TYR A 322 -13.16 7.89 -12.87
C TYR A 322 -12.49 6.51 -13.08
N ALA A 323 -13.03 5.48 -12.41
CA ALA A 323 -12.56 4.10 -12.49
C ALA A 323 -13.46 3.21 -13.38
N GLY A 324 -14.43 3.79 -14.09
CA GLY A 324 -15.35 3.02 -14.93
C GLY A 324 -16.36 2.19 -14.13
N GLY A 325 -16.76 2.64 -12.92
CA GLY A 325 -17.63 1.91 -12.01
C GLY A 325 -18.90 1.34 -12.65
N LEU A 326 -19.27 0.12 -12.24
CA LEU A 326 -20.27 -0.74 -12.86
C LEU A 326 -21.68 -0.16 -12.71
N ARG A 327 -22.43 -0.15 -13.80
CA ARG A 327 -23.88 0.06 -13.80
C ARG A 327 -24.61 -1.28 -13.66
N SER A 328 -25.90 -1.24 -13.39
CA SER A 328 -26.70 -2.46 -13.19
C SER A 328 -26.59 -3.48 -14.33
N ASP A 329 -26.53 -3.00 -15.59
CA ASP A 329 -26.39 -3.88 -16.76
C ASP A 329 -25.00 -4.53 -16.82
N ASP A 330 -23.97 -3.82 -16.36
CA ASP A 330 -22.59 -4.33 -16.28
C ASP A 330 -22.50 -5.44 -15.23
N ILE A 331 -23.13 -5.25 -14.07
CA ILE A 331 -23.24 -6.25 -13.00
C ILE A 331 -23.87 -7.53 -13.51
N LEU A 332 -24.99 -7.43 -14.24
CA LEU A 332 -25.66 -8.60 -14.80
C LEU A 332 -24.76 -9.37 -15.78
N ARG A 333 -24.04 -8.66 -16.66
CA ARG A 333 -23.08 -9.27 -17.58
C ARG A 333 -21.95 -9.96 -16.84
N GLN A 334 -21.38 -9.30 -15.85
CA GLN A 334 -20.31 -9.84 -15.04
C GLN A 334 -20.75 -11.10 -14.28
N HIS A 335 -21.94 -11.09 -13.67
CA HIS A 335 -22.47 -12.24 -12.97
C HIS A 335 -22.69 -13.45 -13.88
N LEU A 336 -23.18 -13.24 -15.12
CA LEU A 336 -23.33 -14.31 -16.11
C LEU A 336 -21.97 -14.88 -16.51
N GLU A 337 -20.97 -14.03 -16.76
CA GLU A 337 -19.62 -14.48 -17.06
C GLU A 337 -19.01 -15.29 -15.89
N ILE A 338 -19.19 -14.82 -14.65
CA ILE A 338 -18.73 -15.53 -13.44
C ILE A 338 -19.39 -16.90 -13.36
N ASP A 339 -20.70 -17.02 -13.63
CA ASP A 339 -21.41 -18.31 -13.57
C ASP A 339 -20.89 -19.31 -14.62
N GLU A 340 -20.48 -18.85 -15.82
CA GLU A 340 -19.85 -19.69 -16.83
C GLU A 340 -18.40 -20.05 -16.43
N LEU A 341 -17.61 -19.10 -15.94
CA LEU A 341 -16.25 -19.34 -15.48
C LEU A 341 -16.21 -20.34 -14.32
N ASN A 342 -17.15 -20.25 -13.40
CA ASN A 342 -17.25 -21.17 -12.26
C ASN A 342 -17.52 -22.63 -12.69
N LYS A 343 -18.18 -22.86 -13.83
CA LYS A 343 -18.32 -24.22 -14.40
C LYS A 343 -17.00 -24.74 -14.92
N ASP A 344 -16.26 -23.86 -15.63
CA ASP A 344 -14.98 -24.22 -16.26
C ASP A 344 -13.84 -24.43 -15.25
N LEU A 345 -13.82 -23.63 -14.19
CA LEU A 345 -12.71 -23.55 -13.24
C LEU A 345 -12.88 -24.44 -12.01
N ALA A 346 -14.05 -25.11 -11.86
CA ALA A 346 -14.31 -25.97 -10.69
C ALA A 346 -13.11 -26.89 -10.35
N PRO A 347 -12.80 -27.14 -9.07
CA PRO A 347 -13.49 -26.66 -7.86
C PRO A 347 -13.13 -25.24 -7.42
N PHE A 348 -12.24 -24.53 -8.13
CA PHE A 348 -11.94 -23.12 -7.88
C PHE A 348 -13.19 -22.27 -8.14
N LYS A 349 -13.44 -21.25 -7.28
CA LYS A 349 -14.65 -20.45 -7.37
C LYS A 349 -14.36 -18.95 -7.42
N ILE A 350 -15.00 -18.26 -8.35
CA ILE A 350 -15.09 -16.80 -8.37
C ILE A 350 -16.36 -16.41 -7.57
N LEU A 351 -16.18 -15.58 -6.54
CA LEU A 351 -17.27 -15.00 -5.76
C LEU A 351 -17.69 -13.65 -6.38
N LYS A 352 -18.98 -13.42 -6.48
CA LYS A 352 -19.59 -12.19 -6.99
C LYS A 352 -19.55 -11.12 -5.91
N GLY A 353 -18.61 -10.19 -5.99
CA GLY A 353 -18.50 -9.07 -5.07
C GLY A 353 -18.55 -7.73 -5.80
N ILE A 354 -18.54 -6.66 -5.03
CA ILE A 354 -18.44 -5.27 -5.47
C ILE A 354 -17.71 -4.45 -4.42
N GLU A 355 -16.83 -3.53 -4.85
CA GLU A 355 -16.38 -2.46 -4.00
C GLU A 355 -17.37 -1.30 -4.11
N SER A 356 -18.33 -1.27 -3.17
CA SER A 356 -19.34 -0.22 -3.12
C SER A 356 -18.78 1.04 -2.49
N ASP A 357 -18.85 2.17 -3.20
CA ASP A 357 -18.63 3.47 -2.58
C ASP A 357 -19.58 3.67 -1.40
N ILE A 358 -19.03 4.13 -0.28
CA ILE A 358 -19.79 4.70 0.83
C ILE A 358 -20.09 6.15 0.45
N LEU A 359 -21.33 6.47 0.16
CA LEU A 359 -21.75 7.80 -0.25
C LEU A 359 -21.61 8.84 0.87
N SER A 360 -21.77 10.12 0.56
CA SER A 360 -21.57 11.20 1.54
C SER A 360 -22.51 11.10 2.75
N ASP A 361 -23.66 10.48 2.58
CA ASP A 361 -24.63 10.22 3.65
C ASP A 361 -24.38 8.90 4.38
N GLY A 362 -23.40 8.09 3.95
CA GLY A 362 -23.04 6.79 4.52
C GLY A 362 -23.82 5.60 3.92
N SER A 363 -24.72 5.80 2.94
CA SER A 363 -25.37 4.70 2.23
C SER A 363 -24.40 4.03 1.24
N LEU A 364 -24.67 2.76 0.90
CA LEU A 364 -23.99 2.08 -0.21
C LEU A 364 -24.54 2.56 -1.56
N ASP A 365 -23.76 2.37 -2.62
CA ASP A 365 -23.99 3.00 -3.93
C ASP A 365 -25.10 2.35 -4.80
N TYR A 366 -25.75 1.29 -4.32
CA TYR A 366 -26.83 0.62 -5.05
C TYR A 366 -28.09 0.45 -4.21
N GLU A 367 -29.22 0.28 -4.92
CA GLU A 367 -30.49 -0.13 -4.32
C GLU A 367 -30.42 -1.55 -3.78
N THR A 368 -31.25 -1.84 -2.80
CA THR A 368 -31.30 -3.12 -2.06
C THR A 368 -31.36 -4.35 -2.98
N ASP A 369 -32.10 -4.30 -4.08
CA ASP A 369 -32.27 -5.46 -4.96
C ASP A 369 -30.98 -5.81 -5.71
N ILE A 370 -30.13 -4.81 -6.01
CA ILE A 370 -28.80 -5.02 -6.58
C ILE A 370 -27.84 -5.52 -5.51
N LEU A 371 -27.83 -4.90 -4.32
CA LEU A 371 -26.96 -5.32 -3.22
C LEU A 371 -27.16 -6.80 -2.85
N LYS A 372 -28.40 -7.32 -2.91
CA LYS A 372 -28.72 -8.73 -2.67
C LYS A 372 -28.14 -9.71 -3.68
N SER A 373 -27.74 -9.24 -4.87
CA SER A 373 -27.23 -10.10 -5.93
C SER A 373 -25.76 -10.49 -5.75
N PHE A 374 -25.05 -9.85 -4.82
CA PHE A 374 -23.66 -10.12 -4.53
C PHE A 374 -23.49 -11.18 -3.44
N ASP A 375 -22.45 -11.98 -3.51
CA ASP A 375 -22.03 -12.91 -2.48
C ASP A 375 -21.43 -12.16 -1.28
N PHE A 376 -20.73 -11.04 -1.53
CA PHE A 376 -20.14 -10.15 -0.51
C PHE A 376 -19.98 -8.73 -1.04
N ILE A 377 -19.86 -7.76 -0.14
CA ILE A 377 -19.64 -6.34 -0.46
C ILE A 377 -18.50 -5.79 0.37
N VAL A 378 -17.52 -5.20 -0.32
CA VAL A 378 -16.48 -4.35 0.28
C VAL A 378 -17.01 -2.92 0.25
N ALA A 379 -17.16 -2.28 1.40
CA ALA A 379 -17.63 -0.89 1.50
C ALA A 379 -16.45 0.05 1.73
N SER A 380 -16.22 1.01 0.82
CA SER A 380 -15.03 1.87 0.80
C SER A 380 -15.36 3.35 0.57
N ILE A 381 -14.54 4.25 1.10
CA ILE A 381 -14.66 5.69 0.85
C ILE A 381 -13.61 6.13 -0.17
N HIS A 382 -14.06 6.63 -1.35
CA HIS A 382 -13.18 7.16 -2.40
C HIS A 382 -13.38 8.65 -2.66
N SER A 383 -14.49 9.22 -2.22
CA SER A 383 -14.84 10.62 -2.46
C SER A 383 -15.05 11.38 -1.15
N ASN A 384 -14.90 12.71 -1.22
CA ASN A 384 -15.12 13.59 -0.06
C ASN A 384 -14.30 13.20 1.18
N MET A 385 -13.03 12.78 0.97
CA MET A 385 -12.14 12.30 2.02
C MET A 385 -11.66 13.39 3.00
N LYS A 386 -11.87 14.67 2.66
CA LYS A 386 -11.55 15.81 3.54
C LYS A 386 -12.73 16.06 4.47
N MET A 387 -12.81 15.32 5.55
CA MET A 387 -13.86 15.39 6.55
C MET A 387 -13.26 15.36 7.95
N ASP A 388 -14.00 15.86 8.93
CA ASP A 388 -13.68 15.72 10.33
C ASP A 388 -14.03 14.30 10.84
N GLU A 389 -13.57 13.98 12.04
CA GLU A 389 -13.76 12.67 12.66
C GLU A 389 -15.24 12.34 12.86
N GLU A 390 -16.06 13.30 13.29
CA GLU A 390 -17.51 13.09 13.49
C GLU A 390 -18.20 12.70 12.18
N THR A 391 -17.88 13.41 11.10
CA THR A 391 -18.42 13.13 9.77
C THR A 391 -17.95 11.77 9.24
N ALA A 392 -16.67 11.45 9.43
CA ALA A 392 -16.10 10.16 9.01
C ALA A 392 -16.74 9.00 9.76
N ASN A 393 -16.81 9.10 11.09
CA ASN A 393 -17.41 8.08 11.93
C ASN A 393 -18.88 7.85 11.58
N ARG A 394 -19.69 8.91 11.47
CA ARG A 394 -21.12 8.79 11.09
C ARG A 394 -21.31 8.11 9.73
N ARG A 395 -20.45 8.44 8.76
CA ARG A 395 -20.48 7.90 7.41
C ARG A 395 -20.14 6.40 7.40
N LEU A 396 -19.09 6.01 8.12
CA LEU A 396 -18.67 4.61 8.25
C LEU A 396 -19.68 3.78 9.04
N LEU A 397 -20.17 4.28 10.17
CA LEU A 397 -21.17 3.58 10.99
C LEU A 397 -22.40 3.22 10.19
N ARG A 398 -22.94 4.17 9.41
CA ARG A 398 -24.11 3.89 8.57
C ARG A 398 -23.86 2.81 7.51
N ALA A 399 -22.66 2.79 6.93
CA ALA A 399 -22.28 1.75 5.98
C ALA A 399 -22.09 0.38 6.65
N ILE A 400 -21.51 0.35 7.85
CA ILE A 400 -21.32 -0.86 8.65
C ILE A 400 -22.67 -1.45 9.09
N GLU A 401 -23.63 -0.61 9.44
CA GLU A 401 -24.99 -1.01 9.83
C GLU A 401 -25.84 -1.51 8.66
N ASN A 402 -25.37 -1.33 7.42
CA ASN A 402 -26.05 -1.86 6.25
C ASN A 402 -25.92 -3.41 6.23
N PRO A 403 -27.03 -4.17 6.18
CA PRO A 403 -26.99 -5.63 6.29
C PRO A 403 -26.26 -6.34 5.15
N TYR A 404 -25.91 -5.64 4.07
CA TYR A 404 -25.17 -6.19 2.93
C TYR A 404 -23.67 -5.91 2.99
N THR A 405 -23.21 -5.05 3.88
CA THR A 405 -21.77 -4.81 4.07
C THR A 405 -21.09 -6.04 4.68
N SER A 406 -20.13 -6.61 3.98
CA SER A 406 -19.38 -7.78 4.43
C SER A 406 -18.00 -7.42 4.95
N ILE A 407 -17.34 -6.49 4.30
CA ILE A 407 -15.97 -6.05 4.59
C ILE A 407 -15.93 -4.51 4.54
N LEU A 408 -15.38 -3.89 5.56
CA LEU A 408 -15.02 -2.48 5.53
C LEU A 408 -13.64 -2.35 4.85
N GLY A 409 -13.60 -1.82 3.62
CA GLY A 409 -12.41 -1.69 2.80
C GLY A 409 -11.53 -0.52 3.24
N HIS A 410 -10.19 -0.71 3.26
CA HIS A 410 -9.17 0.29 3.62
C HIS A 410 -9.68 1.48 4.46
N PRO A 411 -10.01 1.23 5.74
CA PRO A 411 -10.92 2.02 6.57
C PRO A 411 -10.51 3.48 6.81
N THR A 412 -9.25 3.84 6.62
CA THR A 412 -8.79 5.23 6.76
C THR A 412 -8.48 5.91 5.44
N GLY A 413 -8.37 5.15 4.36
CA GLY A 413 -7.96 5.65 3.05
C GLY A 413 -6.55 6.24 3.02
N ARG A 414 -5.68 5.86 3.97
CA ARG A 414 -4.29 6.34 4.02
C ARG A 414 -3.48 5.84 2.83
N LEU A 415 -2.45 6.61 2.49
CA LEU A 415 -1.33 6.19 1.65
C LEU A 415 -0.05 6.53 2.39
N LEU A 416 0.70 5.52 2.81
CA LEU A 416 1.96 5.71 3.54
C LEU A 416 2.88 6.65 2.77
N LEU A 417 3.55 7.55 3.48
CA LEU A 417 4.46 8.56 2.93
C LEU A 417 3.87 9.54 1.88
N SER A 418 2.55 9.44 1.60
CA SER A 418 1.91 10.25 0.57
C SER A 418 0.66 10.98 1.05
N ARG A 419 -0.13 10.37 1.92
CA ARG A 419 -1.38 10.96 2.42
C ARG A 419 -1.76 10.32 3.76
N PRO A 420 -1.94 11.13 4.82
CA PRO A 420 -2.55 10.63 6.05
C PRO A 420 -3.98 10.13 5.77
N GLY A 421 -4.43 9.17 6.56
CA GLY A 421 -5.84 8.77 6.56
C GLY A 421 -6.75 9.93 7.01
N TYR A 422 -8.04 9.85 6.66
CA TYR A 422 -9.01 10.71 7.33
C TYR A 422 -9.17 10.26 8.80
N PRO A 423 -9.47 11.20 9.72
CA PRO A 423 -9.56 10.87 11.14
C PRO A 423 -10.80 10.02 11.42
N ILE A 424 -10.63 8.96 12.22
CA ILE A 424 -11.72 8.09 12.71
C ILE A 424 -11.47 7.68 14.17
N ASP A 425 -12.53 7.44 14.93
CA ASP A 425 -12.45 6.69 16.18
C ASP A 425 -12.40 5.18 15.87
N HIS A 426 -11.19 4.65 15.79
CA HIS A 426 -10.98 3.25 15.47
C HIS A 426 -11.71 2.28 16.42
N ARG A 427 -11.78 2.60 17.73
CA ARG A 427 -12.50 1.74 18.69
C ARG A 427 -13.98 1.69 18.40
N MET A 428 -14.59 2.84 18.18
CA MET A 428 -16.01 2.93 17.79
C MET A 428 -16.30 2.16 16.51
N ILE A 429 -15.46 2.30 15.49
CA ILE A 429 -15.61 1.61 14.20
C ILE A 429 -15.44 0.10 14.35
N ILE A 430 -14.43 -0.36 15.08
CA ILE A 430 -14.20 -1.80 15.33
C ILE A 430 -15.36 -2.40 16.15
N ASP A 431 -15.85 -1.70 17.19
CA ASP A 431 -17.00 -2.14 17.98
C ASP A 431 -18.27 -2.25 17.12
N ALA A 432 -18.49 -1.30 16.20
CA ALA A 432 -19.59 -1.36 15.24
C ALA A 432 -19.45 -2.55 14.27
N CYS A 433 -18.26 -2.81 13.76
CA CYS A 433 -17.98 -3.99 12.93
C CYS A 433 -18.26 -5.29 13.68
N ALA A 434 -17.86 -5.40 14.95
CA ALA A 434 -18.17 -6.54 15.81
C ALA A 434 -19.69 -6.74 15.98
N ALA A 435 -20.42 -5.66 16.27
CA ALA A 435 -21.85 -5.70 16.48
C ALA A 435 -22.64 -6.11 15.21
N ASN A 436 -22.12 -5.79 14.03
CA ASN A 436 -22.76 -6.06 12.74
C ASN A 436 -22.13 -7.22 11.96
N ASN A 437 -21.18 -7.97 12.56
CA ASN A 437 -20.40 -9.02 11.89
C ASN A 437 -19.74 -8.56 10.58
N VAL A 438 -19.26 -7.36 10.50
CA VAL A 438 -18.48 -6.83 9.39
C VAL A 438 -17.01 -7.13 9.64
N SER A 439 -16.32 -7.72 8.67
CA SER A 439 -14.85 -7.87 8.69
C SER A 439 -14.20 -6.55 8.33
N ILE A 440 -12.95 -6.35 8.79
CA ILE A 440 -12.17 -5.18 8.42
C ILE A 440 -11.06 -5.60 7.47
N GLU A 441 -10.85 -4.84 6.42
CA GLU A 441 -9.74 -5.07 5.50
C GLU A 441 -8.41 -4.65 6.13
N LEU A 442 -7.40 -5.49 5.92
CA LEU A 442 -6.01 -5.09 5.86
C LEU A 442 -5.61 -5.06 4.39
N ASN A 443 -5.73 -3.88 3.77
CA ASN A 443 -5.28 -3.69 2.39
C ASN A 443 -3.77 -3.93 2.32
N SER A 444 -3.35 -4.91 1.55
CA SER A 444 -1.97 -5.39 1.52
C SER A 444 -1.06 -4.66 0.53
N ASN A 445 -1.60 -3.67 -0.19
CA ASN A 445 -0.76 -2.80 -1.01
C ASN A 445 0.30 -2.13 -0.12
N PRO A 446 1.61 -2.30 -0.41
CA PRO A 446 2.68 -1.80 0.46
C PRO A 446 2.69 -0.27 0.61
N MET A 447 1.99 0.46 -0.25
CA MET A 447 1.77 1.90 -0.10
C MET A 447 0.60 2.25 0.82
N ARG A 448 -0.21 1.28 1.25
CA ARG A 448 -1.39 1.49 2.12
C ARG A 448 -1.22 0.84 3.49
N LEU A 449 -1.23 -0.50 3.52
CA LEU A 449 -1.25 -1.36 4.71
C LEU A 449 -2.31 -0.88 5.73
N ASP A 450 -3.54 -0.71 5.25
CA ASP A 450 -4.69 -0.13 5.95
C ASP A 450 -5.79 -1.20 6.13
N ILE A 451 -6.13 -1.55 7.33
CA ILE A 451 -5.96 -0.93 8.67
C ILE A 451 -4.52 -1.02 9.19
N ASP A 452 -4.14 -0.09 10.08
CA ASP A 452 -2.84 -0.15 10.75
C ASP A 452 -2.73 -1.38 11.66
N TRP A 453 -1.54 -2.03 11.65
CA TRP A 453 -1.28 -3.24 12.44
C TRP A 453 -1.52 -3.05 13.94
N THR A 454 -1.39 -1.84 14.45
CA THR A 454 -1.59 -1.52 15.86
C THR A 454 -3.04 -1.74 16.33
N TRP A 455 -4.00 -1.79 15.40
CA TRP A 455 -5.41 -2.05 15.69
C TRP A 455 -5.82 -3.52 15.60
N ILE A 456 -4.95 -4.38 15.06
CA ILE A 456 -5.23 -5.82 14.93
C ILE A 456 -5.50 -6.48 16.28
N PRO A 457 -4.72 -6.22 17.36
CA PRO A 457 -5.02 -6.80 18.68
C PRO A 457 -6.43 -6.48 19.17
N TYR A 458 -6.89 -5.24 18.95
CA TYR A 458 -8.25 -4.84 19.35
C TYR A 458 -9.32 -5.50 18.49
N CYS A 459 -9.10 -5.65 17.18
CA CYS A 459 -9.99 -6.41 16.31
C CYS A 459 -10.12 -7.87 16.79
N MET A 460 -9.01 -8.51 17.13
CA MET A 460 -9.03 -9.89 17.68
C MET A 460 -9.77 -9.97 19.01
N GLU A 461 -9.55 -9.01 19.93
CA GLU A 461 -10.26 -8.94 21.21
C GLU A 461 -11.78 -8.84 21.02
N LYS A 462 -12.22 -8.10 20.01
CA LYS A 462 -13.64 -7.92 19.68
C LYS A 462 -14.23 -9.02 18.78
N GLY A 463 -13.43 -9.98 18.34
CA GLY A 463 -13.87 -11.05 17.45
C GLY A 463 -14.09 -10.61 16.00
N VAL A 464 -13.57 -9.44 15.59
CA VAL A 464 -13.64 -8.94 14.22
C VAL A 464 -12.56 -9.61 13.37
N LYS A 465 -12.97 -10.33 12.32
CA LYS A 465 -12.03 -10.96 11.40
C LYS A 465 -11.38 -9.91 10.50
N ILE A 466 -10.10 -10.14 10.19
CA ILE A 466 -9.35 -9.32 9.25
C ILE A 466 -9.31 -10.01 7.88
N SER A 467 -9.65 -9.28 6.82
CA SER A 467 -9.51 -9.71 5.43
C SER A 467 -8.25 -9.10 4.83
N ILE A 468 -7.27 -9.95 4.49
CA ILE A 468 -6.01 -9.50 3.86
C ILE A 468 -6.23 -9.48 2.36
N ASN A 469 -6.27 -8.31 1.74
CA ASN A 469 -6.60 -8.16 0.32
C ASN A 469 -5.61 -7.25 -0.41
N PRO A 470 -5.26 -7.58 -1.67
CA PRO A 470 -4.25 -6.84 -2.41
C PRO A 470 -4.78 -5.57 -3.08
N ASP A 471 -6.09 -5.44 -3.27
CA ASP A 471 -6.70 -4.37 -4.07
C ASP A 471 -6.05 -4.37 -5.49
N ALA A 472 -6.00 -5.56 -6.08
CA ALA A 472 -5.20 -5.83 -7.26
C ALA A 472 -5.93 -5.37 -8.53
N HIS A 473 -5.29 -4.49 -9.29
CA HIS A 473 -5.73 -4.03 -10.61
C HIS A 473 -5.00 -4.75 -11.76
N ARG A 474 -4.07 -5.65 -11.41
CA ARG A 474 -3.28 -6.50 -12.32
C ARG A 474 -2.79 -7.74 -11.60
N ILE A 475 -2.42 -8.78 -12.36
CA ILE A 475 -2.00 -10.05 -11.76
C ILE A 475 -0.76 -9.92 -10.85
N GLU A 476 0.17 -9.02 -11.16
CA GLU A 476 1.33 -8.75 -10.31
C GLU A 476 0.95 -8.14 -8.96
N GLY A 477 -0.22 -7.51 -8.87
CA GLY A 477 -0.75 -6.97 -7.61
C GLY A 477 -1.07 -8.06 -6.57
N PHE A 478 -1.31 -9.30 -6.99
CA PHE A 478 -1.51 -10.41 -6.06
C PHE A 478 -0.27 -10.72 -5.21
N ASP A 479 0.93 -10.40 -5.69
CA ASP A 479 2.17 -10.53 -4.93
C ASP A 479 2.19 -9.63 -3.68
N HIS A 480 1.35 -8.59 -3.64
CA HIS A 480 1.22 -7.72 -2.47
C HIS A 480 0.64 -8.43 -1.25
N MET A 481 -0.07 -9.56 -1.41
CA MET A 481 -0.62 -10.35 -0.29
C MET A 481 0.43 -10.64 0.78
N ARG A 482 1.68 -10.88 0.39
CA ARG A 482 2.79 -11.12 1.32
C ARG A 482 3.07 -9.94 2.28
N TYR A 483 2.86 -8.70 1.84
CA TYR A 483 3.02 -7.52 2.70
C TYR A 483 1.86 -7.39 3.70
N GLY A 484 0.65 -7.75 3.28
CA GLY A 484 -0.49 -7.86 4.18
C GLY A 484 -0.26 -8.90 5.28
N VAL A 485 0.21 -10.11 4.90
CA VAL A 485 0.56 -11.15 5.87
C VAL A 485 1.68 -10.68 6.82
N MET A 486 2.73 -10.06 6.27
CA MET A 486 3.82 -9.49 7.06
C MET A 486 3.30 -8.49 8.12
N THR A 487 2.43 -7.58 7.71
CA THR A 487 1.82 -6.56 8.57
C THR A 487 0.84 -7.17 9.57
N ALA A 488 0.07 -8.18 9.14
CA ALA A 488 -0.84 -8.93 10.00
C ALA A 488 -0.11 -9.67 11.13
N ARG A 489 1.00 -10.34 10.82
CA ARG A 489 1.87 -10.99 11.81
C ARG A 489 2.45 -10.01 12.81
N LYS A 490 2.85 -8.82 12.36
CA LYS A 490 3.33 -7.74 13.21
C LYS A 490 2.27 -7.33 14.25
N GLY A 491 1.00 -7.31 13.87
CA GLY A 491 -0.14 -7.08 14.76
C GLY A 491 -0.60 -8.30 15.55
N GLY A 492 0.07 -9.45 15.40
CA GLY A 492 -0.28 -10.67 16.11
C GLY A 492 -1.52 -11.41 15.55
N LEU A 493 -1.92 -11.15 14.30
CA LEU A 493 -3.10 -11.79 13.71
C LEU A 493 -2.92 -13.30 13.61
N THR A 494 -3.87 -14.04 14.18
CA THR A 494 -3.91 -15.50 14.05
C THR A 494 -4.64 -15.91 12.78
N LYS A 495 -4.30 -17.11 12.26
CA LYS A 495 -4.99 -17.68 11.09
C LYS A 495 -6.49 -17.87 11.32
N GLU A 496 -6.93 -18.12 12.54
CA GLU A 496 -8.35 -18.27 12.91
C GLU A 496 -9.12 -16.94 12.79
N MET A 497 -8.44 -15.83 13.04
CA MET A 497 -9.01 -14.48 12.92
C MET A 497 -8.82 -13.86 11.53
N THR A 498 -8.22 -14.59 10.59
CA THR A 498 -8.04 -14.18 9.20
C THR A 498 -9.21 -14.68 8.35
N LEU A 499 -9.98 -13.75 7.75
CA LEU A 499 -11.18 -14.09 6.98
C LEU A 499 -10.84 -14.99 5.78
N ASN A 500 -9.87 -14.61 5.00
CA ASN A 500 -9.48 -15.32 3.78
C ASN A 500 -8.48 -16.48 4.01
N ALA A 501 -8.26 -16.87 5.25
CA ALA A 501 -7.75 -18.20 5.61
C ALA A 501 -8.87 -19.25 5.74
N LEU A 502 -10.14 -18.84 5.74
CA LEU A 502 -11.27 -19.76 5.72
C LEU A 502 -11.34 -20.51 4.39
N LYS A 503 -11.66 -21.82 4.46
CA LYS A 503 -12.02 -22.60 3.27
C LYS A 503 -13.30 -22.04 2.64
N LEU A 504 -13.49 -22.29 1.33
CA LEU A 504 -14.62 -21.76 0.57
C LEU A 504 -15.97 -21.99 1.25
N ASP A 505 -16.31 -23.20 1.67
CA ASP A 505 -17.61 -23.51 2.31
C ASP A 505 -17.84 -22.72 3.61
N SER A 506 -16.76 -22.52 4.38
CA SER A 506 -16.82 -21.75 5.63
C SER A 506 -16.95 -20.26 5.36
N LEU A 507 -16.30 -19.76 4.31
CA LEU A 507 -16.41 -18.36 3.88
C LEU A 507 -17.81 -18.05 3.34
N GLU A 508 -18.37 -18.91 2.50
CA GLU A 508 -19.74 -18.76 2.01
C GLU A 508 -20.75 -18.76 3.17
N THR A 509 -20.56 -19.62 4.17
CA THR A 509 -21.38 -19.65 5.37
C THR A 509 -21.24 -18.35 6.16
N TYR A 510 -20.03 -17.81 6.25
CA TYR A 510 -19.77 -16.53 6.92
C TYR A 510 -20.48 -15.35 6.25
N PHE A 511 -20.58 -15.34 4.91
CA PHE A 511 -21.28 -14.28 4.17
C PHE A 511 -22.79 -14.48 4.09
N ARG A 512 -23.32 -15.70 4.25
CA ARG A 512 -24.77 -15.98 4.36
C ARG A 512 -25.28 -15.59 5.74
N ARG A 513 -25.65 -14.33 5.90
CA ARG A 513 -26.20 -13.78 7.16
C ARG A 513 -27.73 -13.76 7.15
#